data_ce05697d6fcd926ea4260718d5ccbb9e
#
_entry.id   ce05697d6fcd926ea4260718d5ccbb9e
#
_cell.length_a   1.000
_cell.length_b   1.000
_cell.length_c   1.000
_cell.angle_alpha   90.00
_cell.angle_beta   90.00
_cell.angle_gamma   90.00
#
_symmetry.space_group_name_H-M   'P 1'
#
loop_
_entity.id
_entity.type
_entity.pdbx_description
1 polymer ?
#
loop_
_entity_poly.entity_id
_entity_poly.type
_entity_poly.pdbx_seq_one_letter_code
_entity_poly.pdbx_strand_id
1 'polypeptide(L)'
;MTPHHNEKKLLLVADTYYPKVDGTLKFIEEFLRRAGSDFKISLLVPYLGKGEKTKRIPDPTEKITYIQPSHLLQISGYQNMKLNRDNIQQIKTAIKNTDLVFIQGPALLSYLSIYYGQKYKKNTIFYVHVIPWELFARFIPRLIRKPFLALFRRITISFYNRCDEILVPYHELQEQLKRVGVRTKISVAALGVDIQTFLPAKDKRLHKHKLGIPSDKTVIGYVGRISKEKNVHILLEAFTKLENQDKIHLLIVGDGPQGQKKDFPLLQNCTVTGFVNNVQDYLKAMDIFVMPSSTETTSLATLEAMSCGLPVIATKVGFMKSYIIKNHNGIFVPRSNPTVLSLKLKSLLDDPQLREQLGQNARKTVAYSFSWERSINRIKRLLSAHFYQEVTIPTETSDKKNNESI
;
A
#
# COMPACT_ATOMS: atom_id res chain seq x y z
N MET A 1 14.47 -10.49 41.30
CA MET A 1 15.00 -9.70 40.21
C MET A 1 14.10 -9.91 39.00
N THR A 2 13.22 -8.96 38.69
CA THR A 2 12.41 -8.97 37.49
C THR A 2 13.33 -8.83 36.29
N PRO A 3 13.22 -9.65 35.24
CA PRO A 3 14.05 -9.50 34.05
C PRO A 3 13.73 -8.11 33.45
N HIS A 4 14.75 -7.28 33.31
CA HIS A 4 14.66 -6.07 32.50
C HIS A 4 14.22 -6.49 31.10
N HIS A 5 12.94 -6.27 30.76
CA HIS A 5 12.49 -6.33 29.38
C HIS A 5 13.26 -5.22 28.63
N ASN A 6 14.30 -5.64 27.91
CA ASN A 6 15.03 -4.73 27.06
C ASN A 6 14.03 -4.16 26.03
N GLU A 7 13.69 -2.87 26.19
CA GLU A 7 12.70 -2.20 25.32
C GLU A 7 13.16 -2.30 23.86
N LYS A 8 12.37 -2.98 23.02
CA LYS A 8 12.64 -3.17 21.59
C LYS A 8 12.48 -1.86 20.83
N LYS A 9 13.56 -1.15 20.57
CA LYS A 9 13.57 0.13 19.87
C LYS A 9 13.49 -0.06 18.37
N LEU A 10 12.37 0.32 17.76
CA LEU A 10 12.09 0.23 16.33
C LEU A 10 12.11 1.62 15.69
N LEU A 11 12.94 1.82 14.67
CA LEU A 11 12.88 3.01 13.81
C LEU A 11 12.07 2.70 12.56
N LEU A 12 10.90 3.29 12.42
CA LEU A 12 10.12 3.21 11.19
C LEU A 12 10.51 4.39 10.30
N VAL A 13 11.03 4.06 9.11
CA VAL A 13 11.46 5.03 8.10
C VAL A 13 10.46 5.01 6.94
N ALA A 14 9.98 6.17 6.51
CA ALA A 14 9.10 6.26 5.36
C ALA A 14 9.43 7.45 4.46
N ASP A 15 9.27 7.26 3.14
CA ASP A 15 9.46 8.30 2.12
C ASP A 15 8.18 9.12 1.86
N THR A 16 7.10 8.86 2.58
CA THR A 16 5.82 9.58 2.52
C THR A 16 5.31 9.85 3.92
N TYR A 17 4.68 10.99 4.12
CA TYR A 17 4.07 11.39 5.38
C TYR A 17 3.02 12.49 5.14
N TYR A 18 2.32 12.92 6.20
CA TYR A 18 1.36 14.01 6.11
C TYR A 18 1.96 15.28 5.47
N PRO A 19 1.17 16.03 4.70
CA PRO A 19 -0.27 15.93 4.44
C PRO A 19 -0.65 14.96 3.31
N LYS A 20 0.31 14.26 2.69
CA LYS A 20 0.04 13.31 1.62
C LYS A 20 -0.58 12.04 2.18
N VAL A 21 -1.81 11.72 1.76
CA VAL A 21 -2.51 10.48 2.13
C VAL A 21 -2.40 9.47 0.99
N ASP A 22 -1.75 8.34 1.26
CA ASP A 22 -1.62 7.21 0.34
C ASP A 22 -1.63 5.87 1.10
N GLY A 23 -1.52 4.76 0.38
CA GLY A 23 -1.54 3.42 0.98
C GLY A 23 -0.40 3.16 1.96
N THR A 24 0.76 3.79 1.77
CA THR A 24 1.91 3.67 2.68
C THR A 24 1.63 4.41 3.99
N LEU A 25 1.07 5.63 3.94
CA LEU A 25 0.69 6.35 5.15
C LEU A 25 -0.39 5.57 5.93
N LYS A 26 -1.39 5.02 5.24
CA LYS A 26 -2.42 4.20 5.89
C LYS A 26 -1.83 2.96 6.57
N PHE A 27 -0.85 2.31 5.94
CA PHE A 27 -0.11 1.22 6.58
C PHE A 27 0.61 1.69 7.85
N ILE A 28 1.29 2.85 7.80
CA ILE A 28 2.00 3.41 8.97
C ILE A 28 1.02 3.65 10.12
N GLU A 29 -0.12 4.29 9.87
CA GLU A 29 -1.16 4.52 10.88
C GLU A 29 -1.66 3.22 11.53
N GLU A 30 -1.94 2.22 10.70
CA GLU A 30 -2.43 0.93 11.18
C GLU A 30 -1.35 0.14 11.94
N PHE A 31 -0.09 0.24 11.49
CA PHE A 31 1.04 -0.37 12.18
C PHE A 31 1.26 0.28 13.56
N LEU A 32 1.33 1.60 13.63
CA LEU A 32 1.51 2.34 14.89
C LEU A 32 0.42 1.98 15.90
N ARG A 33 -0.84 1.98 15.46
CA ARG A 33 -1.99 1.69 16.33
C ARG A 33 -1.94 0.28 16.94
N ARG A 34 -1.41 -0.72 16.21
CA ARG A 34 -1.44 -2.13 16.61
C ARG A 34 -0.10 -2.70 17.08
N ALA A 35 1.00 -2.00 16.85
CA ALA A 35 2.34 -2.47 17.20
C ALA A 35 3.00 -1.65 18.31
N GLY A 36 2.39 -0.53 18.73
CA GLY A 36 2.96 0.35 19.73
C GLY A 36 3.11 -0.24 21.13
N SER A 37 2.36 -1.31 21.46
CA SER A 37 2.53 -2.06 22.70
C SER A 37 3.71 -3.04 22.66
N ASP A 38 4.18 -3.43 21.47
CA ASP A 38 5.24 -4.43 21.30
C ASP A 38 6.62 -3.81 21.08
N PHE A 39 6.64 -2.57 20.57
CA PHE A 39 7.86 -1.88 20.19
C PHE A 39 7.83 -0.42 20.63
N LYS A 40 8.99 0.07 21.05
CA LYS A 40 9.25 1.50 21.26
C LYS A 40 9.54 2.13 19.90
N ILE A 41 8.51 2.74 19.27
CA ILE A 41 8.57 3.15 17.86
C ILE A 41 8.99 4.61 17.76
N SER A 42 10.04 4.90 16.98
CA SER A 42 10.38 6.25 16.51
C SER A 42 10.16 6.34 14.99
N LEU A 43 9.80 7.53 14.51
CA LEU A 43 9.59 7.79 13.08
C LEU A 43 10.71 8.63 12.49
N LEU A 44 11.12 8.30 11.26
CA LEU A 44 12.00 9.10 10.41
C LEU A 44 11.31 9.35 9.08
N VAL A 45 10.83 10.58 8.85
CA VAL A 45 9.90 10.90 7.76
C VAL A 45 10.22 12.27 7.13
N PRO A 46 9.84 12.52 5.87
CA PRO A 46 10.03 13.83 5.25
C PRO A 46 9.09 14.87 5.86
N TYR A 47 9.56 16.12 6.00
CA TYR A 47 8.72 17.25 6.33
C TYR A 47 8.05 17.80 5.07
N LEU A 48 6.78 17.55 4.86
CA LEU A 48 6.06 17.89 3.64
C LEU A 48 5.26 19.21 3.73
N GLY A 49 5.56 20.06 4.72
CA GLY A 49 4.93 21.36 4.93
C GLY A 49 3.86 21.36 6.03
N LYS A 50 3.42 22.57 6.43
CA LYS A 50 2.31 22.75 7.37
C LYS A 50 1.00 22.56 6.63
N GLY A 51 0.58 21.31 6.46
CA GLY A 51 -0.83 21.02 6.21
C GLY A 51 -1.62 21.34 7.48
N GLU A 52 -2.77 21.96 7.35
CA GLU A 52 -3.66 22.21 8.47
C GLU A 52 -3.84 20.93 9.29
N LYS A 53 -3.56 21.05 10.58
CA LYS A 53 -3.75 20.04 11.61
C LYS A 53 -3.21 18.67 11.21
N THR A 54 -1.93 18.45 11.47
CA THR A 54 -1.44 17.09 11.76
C THR A 54 -2.48 16.45 12.68
N LYS A 55 -3.37 15.62 12.14
CA LYS A 55 -4.10 14.68 12.97
C LYS A 55 -3.02 14.00 13.76
N ARG A 56 -3.07 14.15 15.08
CA ARG A 56 -2.16 13.42 15.95
C ARG A 56 -2.22 11.97 15.55
N ILE A 57 -1.10 11.44 15.08
CA ILE A 57 -0.98 9.99 14.96
C ILE A 57 -1.35 9.45 16.33
N PRO A 58 -2.18 8.40 16.42
CA PRO A 58 -2.50 7.80 17.69
C PRO A 58 -1.20 7.51 18.44
N ASP A 59 -1.14 7.99 19.64
CA ASP A 59 0.00 7.95 20.53
C ASP A 59 0.45 6.50 20.75
N PRO A 60 1.49 6.04 20.07
CA PRO A 60 2.60 5.35 20.70
C PRO A 60 3.95 5.70 20.09
N THR A 61 4.09 6.84 19.39
CA THR A 61 5.39 7.24 18.87
C THR A 61 6.16 8.03 19.91
N GLU A 62 7.37 7.56 20.24
CA GLU A 62 8.24 8.28 21.17
C GLU A 62 8.83 9.55 20.56
N LYS A 63 9.20 9.49 19.29
CA LYS A 63 9.88 10.59 18.61
C LYS A 63 9.60 10.57 17.12
N ILE A 64 9.28 11.74 16.58
CA ILE A 64 9.23 11.95 15.11
C ILE A 64 10.42 12.82 14.73
N THR A 65 11.28 12.31 13.85
CA THR A 65 12.38 13.06 13.25
C THR A 65 12.01 13.44 11.83
N TYR A 66 11.91 14.72 11.55
CA TYR A 66 11.56 15.28 10.25
C TYR A 66 12.79 15.58 9.42
N ILE A 67 12.84 15.05 8.19
CA ILE A 67 13.90 15.30 7.20
C ILE A 67 13.47 16.40 6.24
N GLN A 68 14.31 17.40 6.04
CA GLN A 68 14.02 18.49 5.11
C GLN A 68 13.90 17.95 3.67
N PRO A 69 12.79 18.26 2.98
CA PRO A 69 12.59 17.84 1.58
C PRO A 69 13.46 18.67 0.63
N SER A 70 13.72 18.09 -0.53
CA SER A 70 14.27 18.81 -1.68
C SER A 70 13.12 19.28 -2.58
N HIS A 71 13.19 20.53 -3.04
CA HIS A 71 12.26 21.05 -4.07
C HIS A 71 12.66 20.60 -5.49
N LEU A 72 13.82 19.99 -5.65
CA LEU A 72 14.32 19.44 -6.90
C LEU A 72 13.82 18.00 -7.05
N LEU A 73 13.13 17.70 -8.15
CA LEU A 73 12.65 16.37 -8.55
C LEU A 73 11.57 15.76 -7.61
N GLN A 74 10.34 16.17 -7.83
CA GLN A 74 9.17 15.40 -7.37
C GLN A 74 8.84 14.33 -8.41
N ILE A 75 8.99 13.05 -8.06
CA ILE A 75 8.64 11.94 -8.95
C ILE A 75 7.48 11.17 -8.34
N SER A 76 6.36 11.11 -9.04
CA SER A 76 5.15 10.35 -8.62
C SER A 76 4.61 10.73 -7.23
N GLY A 77 4.81 11.99 -6.83
CA GLY A 77 4.38 12.48 -5.50
C GLY A 77 5.30 12.06 -4.35
N TYR A 78 6.43 11.39 -4.62
CA TYR A 78 7.51 11.23 -3.65
C TYR A 78 8.43 12.44 -3.73
N GLN A 79 8.59 13.13 -2.62
CA GLN A 79 9.59 14.20 -2.50
C GLN A 79 10.92 13.58 -2.08
N ASN A 80 11.98 13.90 -2.82
CA ASN A 80 13.32 13.55 -2.39
C ASN A 80 13.72 14.40 -1.18
N MET A 81 14.58 13.86 -0.33
CA MET A 81 15.19 14.64 0.75
C MET A 81 16.28 15.56 0.23
N LYS A 82 16.52 16.68 0.92
CA LYS A 82 17.68 17.54 0.68
C LYS A 82 18.95 16.84 1.20
N LEU A 83 19.97 16.73 0.35
CA LEU A 83 21.30 16.20 0.74
C LEU A 83 22.10 17.32 1.41
N ASN A 84 21.94 17.49 2.73
CA ASN A 84 22.70 18.41 3.54
C ASN A 84 23.23 17.72 4.81
N ARG A 85 24.16 18.38 5.51
CA ARG A 85 24.81 17.82 6.71
C ARG A 85 23.78 17.53 7.81
N ASP A 86 22.79 18.38 7.99
CA ASP A 86 21.78 18.25 9.06
C ASP A 86 20.91 17.02 8.88
N ASN A 87 20.34 16.82 7.67
CA ASN A 87 19.55 15.63 7.35
C ASN A 87 20.37 14.35 7.51
N ILE A 88 21.61 14.35 7.02
CA ILE A 88 22.50 13.19 7.16
C ILE A 88 22.81 12.91 8.63
N GLN A 89 23.03 13.95 9.45
CA GLN A 89 23.27 13.78 10.88
C GLN A 89 22.02 13.26 11.62
N GLN A 90 20.83 13.76 11.26
CA GLN A 90 19.57 13.27 11.82
C GLN A 90 19.34 11.79 11.51
N ILE A 91 19.56 11.35 10.24
CA ILE A 91 19.48 9.95 9.84
C ILE A 91 20.44 9.09 10.66
N LYS A 92 21.71 9.51 10.76
CA LYS A 92 22.73 8.79 11.53
C LYS A 92 22.34 8.63 13.00
N THR A 93 21.87 9.72 13.62
CA THR A 93 21.47 9.74 15.02
C THR A 93 20.26 8.84 15.27
N ALA A 94 19.22 8.90 14.41
CA ALA A 94 18.05 8.07 14.52
C ALA A 94 18.41 6.57 14.43
N ILE A 95 19.23 6.18 13.45
CA ILE A 95 19.64 4.80 13.26
C ILE A 95 20.54 4.28 14.40
N LYS A 96 21.48 5.10 14.92
CA LYS A 96 22.33 4.68 16.04
C LYS A 96 21.53 4.36 17.30
N ASN A 97 20.44 5.09 17.55
CA ASN A 97 19.61 5.00 18.75
C ASN A 97 18.49 3.95 18.67
N THR A 98 18.51 3.08 17.68
CA THR A 98 17.52 2.02 17.48
C THR A 98 18.18 0.64 17.44
N ASP A 99 17.39 -0.41 17.63
CA ASP A 99 17.83 -1.80 17.51
C ASP A 99 17.51 -2.36 16.13
N LEU A 100 16.40 -1.93 15.53
CA LEU A 100 15.92 -2.39 14.22
C LEU A 100 15.38 -1.22 13.40
N VAL A 101 15.69 -1.21 12.10
CA VAL A 101 15.21 -0.21 11.13
C VAL A 101 14.21 -0.87 10.20
N PHE A 102 12.95 -0.41 10.24
CA PHE A 102 11.87 -0.88 9.37
C PHE A 102 11.53 0.17 8.33
N ILE A 103 11.80 -0.12 7.05
CA ILE A 103 11.84 0.86 5.96
C ILE A 103 10.64 0.70 5.02
N GLN A 104 9.99 1.83 4.68
CA GLN A 104 8.76 1.91 3.90
C GLN A 104 8.93 2.86 2.72
N GLY A 105 9.48 2.41 1.61
CA GLY A 105 9.48 3.28 0.45
C GLY A 105 10.61 3.08 -0.55
N PRO A 106 10.51 3.69 -1.72
CA PRO A 106 11.51 3.54 -2.78
C PRO A 106 12.38 4.77 -3.00
N ALA A 107 12.39 5.80 -2.11
CA ALA A 107 13.11 7.05 -2.35
C ALA A 107 14.45 7.13 -1.57
N LEU A 108 15.13 8.26 -1.70
CA LEU A 108 16.50 8.43 -1.23
C LEU A 108 16.68 8.22 0.28
N LEU A 109 15.69 8.64 1.10
CA LEU A 109 15.73 8.44 2.55
C LEU A 109 15.81 6.95 2.91
N SER A 110 15.03 6.12 2.22
CA SER A 110 15.05 4.67 2.39
C SER A 110 16.42 4.06 2.05
N TYR A 111 17.01 4.43 0.92
CA TYR A 111 18.32 3.91 0.53
C TYR A 111 19.44 4.35 1.46
N LEU A 112 19.43 5.59 1.93
CA LEU A 112 20.39 6.06 2.95
C LEU A 112 20.19 5.35 4.29
N SER A 113 18.95 5.03 4.64
CA SER A 113 18.66 4.29 5.87
C SER A 113 19.19 2.86 5.81
N ILE A 114 19.10 2.19 4.65
CA ILE A 114 19.74 0.89 4.43
C ILE A 114 21.27 1.02 4.58
N TYR A 115 21.88 2.01 3.92
CA TYR A 115 23.33 2.22 3.96
C TYR A 115 23.84 2.46 5.40
N TYR A 116 23.20 3.36 6.16
CA TYR A 116 23.61 3.63 7.53
C TYR A 116 23.23 2.51 8.50
N GLY A 117 22.12 1.80 8.26
CA GLY A 117 21.76 0.60 9.01
C GLY A 117 22.87 -0.43 8.96
N GLN A 118 23.32 -0.78 7.76
CA GLN A 118 24.44 -1.69 7.54
C GLN A 118 25.75 -1.15 8.18
N LYS A 119 26.07 0.15 7.97
CA LYS A 119 27.26 0.78 8.53
C LYS A 119 27.31 0.71 10.06
N TYR A 120 26.17 0.82 10.73
CA TYR A 120 26.06 0.78 12.19
C TYR A 120 25.65 -0.60 12.72
N LYS A 121 25.69 -1.64 11.87
CA LYS A 121 25.35 -3.03 12.21
C LYS A 121 23.95 -3.14 12.87
N LYS A 122 22.98 -2.40 12.33
CA LYS A 122 21.57 -2.46 12.74
C LYS A 122 20.79 -3.36 11.79
N ASN A 123 19.95 -4.23 12.32
CA ASN A 123 19.05 -5.02 11.49
C ASN A 123 18.13 -4.12 10.68
N THR A 124 18.06 -4.37 9.37
CA THR A 124 17.29 -3.57 8.43
C THR A 124 16.28 -4.44 7.70
N ILE A 125 15.01 -4.09 7.81
CA ILE A 125 13.93 -4.78 7.14
C ILE A 125 13.24 -3.80 6.20
N PHE A 126 13.05 -4.18 4.94
CA PHE A 126 12.45 -3.34 3.93
C PHE A 126 11.10 -3.89 3.47
N TYR A 127 10.03 -3.08 3.53
CA TYR A 127 8.73 -3.46 2.98
C TYR A 127 8.55 -2.85 1.58
N VAL A 128 8.33 -3.70 0.58
CA VAL A 128 8.15 -3.28 -0.82
C VAL A 128 6.68 -2.94 -1.08
N HIS A 129 6.32 -1.68 -0.96
CA HIS A 129 4.98 -1.19 -1.31
C HIS A 129 4.77 -1.04 -2.82
N VAL A 130 5.83 -0.70 -3.55
CA VAL A 130 5.84 -0.53 -5.01
C VAL A 130 7.16 -1.01 -5.57
N ILE A 131 7.17 -1.45 -6.83
CA ILE A 131 8.39 -1.80 -7.55
C ILE A 131 9.01 -0.50 -8.09
N PRO A 132 10.20 -0.07 -7.59
CA PRO A 132 10.74 1.25 -7.92
C PRO A 132 10.94 1.48 -9.42
N TRP A 133 11.53 0.52 -10.13
CA TRP A 133 11.80 0.66 -11.57
C TRP A 133 10.54 0.64 -12.43
N GLU A 134 9.45 0.02 -12.00
CA GLU A 134 8.14 0.09 -12.67
C GLU A 134 7.48 1.44 -12.41
N LEU A 135 7.59 1.96 -11.19
CA LEU A 135 7.10 3.28 -10.83
C LEU A 135 7.76 4.38 -11.67
N PHE A 136 9.09 4.37 -11.75
CA PHE A 136 9.85 5.40 -12.44
C PHE A 136 9.85 5.27 -13.96
N ALA A 137 9.60 4.08 -14.52
CA ALA A 137 9.60 3.83 -15.97
C ALA A 137 8.74 4.81 -16.77
N ARG A 138 7.69 5.36 -16.18
CA ARG A 138 6.74 6.27 -16.83
C ARG A 138 7.25 7.70 -16.99
N PHE A 139 8.22 8.09 -16.15
CA PHE A 139 8.77 9.45 -16.13
C PHE A 139 10.04 9.57 -16.96
N ILE A 140 10.59 8.44 -17.44
CA ILE A 140 11.83 8.41 -18.21
C ILE A 140 11.50 8.46 -19.71
N PRO A 141 12.12 9.40 -20.47
CA PRO A 141 11.99 9.49 -21.92
C PRO A 141 12.30 8.15 -22.61
N ARG A 142 11.54 7.81 -23.66
CA ARG A 142 11.63 6.50 -24.33
C ARG A 142 13.05 6.13 -24.78
N LEU A 143 13.81 7.12 -25.25
CA LEU A 143 15.16 6.94 -25.79
C LEU A 143 16.15 6.36 -24.77
N ILE A 144 16.16 6.88 -23.54
CA ILE A 144 17.10 6.50 -22.47
C ILE A 144 16.48 5.53 -21.47
N ARG A 145 15.21 5.18 -21.62
CA ARG A 145 14.45 4.39 -20.64
C ARG A 145 15.10 3.04 -20.34
N LYS A 146 15.43 2.26 -21.36
CA LYS A 146 15.97 0.89 -21.17
C LYS A 146 17.27 0.88 -20.38
N PRO A 147 18.34 1.61 -20.79
CA PRO A 147 19.60 1.61 -20.05
C PRO A 147 19.46 2.22 -18.64
N PHE A 148 18.69 3.32 -18.51
CA PHE A 148 18.45 3.94 -17.20
C PHE A 148 17.77 2.98 -16.23
N LEU A 149 16.68 2.33 -16.65
CA LEU A 149 15.96 1.38 -15.78
C LEU A 149 16.78 0.13 -15.45
N ALA A 150 17.63 -0.33 -16.38
CA ALA A 150 18.54 -1.44 -16.10
C ALA A 150 19.55 -1.08 -15.00
N LEU A 151 20.17 0.09 -15.09
CA LEU A 151 21.09 0.60 -14.07
C LEU A 151 20.36 0.84 -12.73
N PHE A 152 19.23 1.54 -12.77
CA PHE A 152 18.43 1.82 -11.57
C PHE A 152 17.97 0.54 -10.86
N ARG A 153 17.51 -0.46 -11.62
CA ARG A 153 17.16 -1.78 -11.09
C ARG A 153 18.36 -2.45 -10.43
N ARG A 154 19.55 -2.41 -11.08
CA ARG A 154 20.77 -3.00 -10.51
C ARG A 154 21.16 -2.33 -9.18
N ILE A 155 21.08 -1.00 -9.11
CA ILE A 155 21.32 -0.23 -7.89
C ILE A 155 20.32 -0.62 -6.80
N THR A 156 19.03 -0.65 -7.11
CA THR A 156 17.97 -1.02 -6.17
C THR A 156 18.18 -2.43 -5.62
N ILE A 157 18.48 -3.40 -6.48
CA ILE A 157 18.76 -4.80 -6.07
C ILE A 157 19.99 -4.86 -5.16
N SER A 158 21.04 -4.08 -5.44
CA SER A 158 22.21 -3.99 -4.57
C SER A 158 21.85 -3.49 -3.16
N PHE A 159 20.95 -2.51 -3.03
CA PHE A 159 20.46 -2.06 -1.73
C PHE A 159 19.57 -3.11 -1.06
N TYR A 160 18.67 -3.74 -1.80
CA TYR A 160 17.84 -4.82 -1.26
C TYR A 160 18.68 -5.98 -0.71
N ASN A 161 19.76 -6.33 -1.40
CA ASN A 161 20.69 -7.37 -0.95
C ASN A 161 21.58 -6.98 0.26
N ARG A 162 21.44 -5.76 0.77
CA ARG A 162 22.05 -5.29 2.01
C ARG A 162 21.11 -5.30 3.20
N CYS A 163 19.82 -5.53 2.97
CA CYS A 163 18.85 -5.69 4.03
C CYS A 163 18.93 -7.09 4.65
N ASP A 164 18.54 -7.25 5.90
CA ASP A 164 18.47 -8.57 6.56
C ASP A 164 17.24 -9.34 6.10
N GLU A 165 16.13 -8.64 5.83
CA GLU A 165 14.93 -9.24 5.28
C GLU A 165 14.13 -8.23 4.43
N ILE A 166 13.45 -8.74 3.41
CA ILE A 166 12.51 -7.97 2.59
C ILE A 166 11.11 -8.52 2.80
N LEU A 167 10.16 -7.66 3.07
CA LEU A 167 8.75 -8.00 3.13
C LEU A 167 8.04 -7.59 1.85
N VAL A 168 7.19 -8.46 1.35
CA VAL A 168 6.38 -8.23 0.14
C VAL A 168 4.92 -8.60 0.41
N PRO A 169 3.95 -7.93 -0.24
CA PRO A 169 2.54 -8.20 0.01
C PRO A 169 2.02 -9.54 -0.55
N TYR A 170 2.71 -10.18 -1.51
CA TYR A 170 2.23 -11.41 -2.16
C TYR A 170 3.35 -12.24 -2.80
N HIS A 171 3.09 -13.53 -3.02
CA HIS A 171 4.08 -14.51 -3.46
C HIS A 171 4.63 -14.23 -4.87
N GLU A 172 3.83 -13.77 -5.84
CA GLU A 172 4.31 -13.49 -7.18
C GLU A 172 5.37 -12.37 -7.19
N LEU A 173 5.24 -11.38 -6.29
CA LEU A 173 6.25 -10.34 -6.13
C LEU A 173 7.54 -10.91 -5.50
N GLN A 174 7.42 -11.82 -4.53
CA GLN A 174 8.56 -12.53 -3.97
C GLN A 174 9.35 -13.25 -5.09
N GLU A 175 8.67 -14.02 -5.93
CA GLU A 175 9.30 -14.74 -7.03
C GLU A 175 9.86 -13.78 -8.10
N GLN A 176 9.16 -12.68 -8.39
CA GLN A 176 9.66 -11.65 -9.30
C GLN A 176 10.97 -11.04 -8.81
N LEU A 177 11.06 -10.68 -7.52
CA LEU A 177 12.28 -10.12 -6.94
C LEU A 177 13.43 -11.14 -6.93
N LYS A 178 13.19 -12.40 -6.62
CA LYS A 178 14.19 -13.47 -6.73
C LYS A 178 14.73 -13.60 -8.17
N ARG A 179 13.85 -13.64 -9.16
CA ARG A 179 14.23 -13.77 -10.59
C ARG A 179 15.09 -12.60 -11.08
N VAL A 180 14.92 -11.40 -10.55
CA VAL A 180 15.72 -10.23 -10.94
C VAL A 180 17.04 -10.12 -10.16
N GLY A 181 17.33 -11.03 -9.21
CA GLY A 181 18.60 -11.13 -8.52
C GLY A 181 18.62 -10.65 -7.07
N VAL A 182 17.46 -10.52 -6.42
CA VAL A 182 17.38 -10.30 -4.97
C VAL A 182 17.68 -11.63 -4.27
N ARG A 183 18.75 -11.65 -3.45
CA ARG A 183 19.24 -12.82 -2.73
C ARG A 183 18.88 -12.81 -1.24
N THR A 184 18.58 -11.63 -0.70
CA THR A 184 18.12 -11.44 0.68
C THR A 184 16.87 -12.29 0.92
N LYS A 185 16.69 -12.76 2.15
CA LYS A 185 15.47 -13.43 2.59
C LYS A 185 14.25 -12.56 2.28
N ILE A 186 13.25 -13.12 1.59
CA ILE A 186 12.02 -12.42 1.25
C ILE A 186 10.85 -13.16 1.89
N SER A 187 10.10 -12.46 2.75
CA SER A 187 8.90 -13.00 3.40
C SER A 187 7.64 -12.30 2.93
N VAL A 188 6.57 -13.08 2.81
CA VAL A 188 5.26 -12.53 2.43
C VAL A 188 4.51 -12.07 3.67
N ALA A 189 4.08 -10.81 3.63
CA ALA A 189 3.27 -10.15 4.65
C ALA A 189 2.23 -9.26 3.95
N ALA A 190 1.06 -9.80 3.67
CA ALA A 190 0.00 -9.07 2.97
C ALA A 190 -0.50 -7.88 3.80
N LEU A 191 -0.88 -6.79 3.12
CA LEU A 191 -1.60 -5.68 3.74
C LEU A 191 -3.04 -6.10 4.04
N GLY A 192 -3.67 -5.36 4.95
CA GLY A 192 -5.04 -5.64 5.39
C GLY A 192 -6.01 -4.48 5.13
N VAL A 193 -7.21 -4.68 5.63
CA VAL A 193 -8.27 -3.68 5.71
C VAL A 193 -8.90 -3.72 7.11
N ASP A 194 -9.43 -2.60 7.57
CA ASP A 194 -10.20 -2.53 8.80
C ASP A 194 -11.61 -3.09 8.57
N ILE A 195 -11.76 -4.38 8.85
CA ILE A 195 -13.02 -5.12 8.65
C ILE A 195 -14.15 -4.69 9.60
N GLN A 196 -13.86 -3.88 10.62
CA GLN A 196 -14.85 -3.32 11.54
C GLN A 196 -15.36 -1.96 11.06
N THR A 197 -14.50 -1.16 10.44
CA THR A 197 -14.87 0.13 9.84
C THR A 197 -15.56 -0.09 8.48
N PHE A 198 -15.02 -0.98 7.65
CA PHE A 198 -15.55 -1.30 6.32
C PHE A 198 -16.52 -2.49 6.40
N LEU A 199 -17.74 -2.21 6.86
CA LEU A 199 -18.84 -3.18 6.98
C LEU A 199 -19.86 -3.00 5.84
N PRO A 200 -20.54 -4.08 5.43
CA PRO A 200 -21.70 -3.97 4.55
C PRO A 200 -22.74 -3.01 5.10
N ALA A 201 -23.36 -2.24 4.23
CA ALA A 201 -24.47 -1.37 4.63
C ALA A 201 -25.69 -2.20 5.08
N LYS A 202 -26.29 -1.83 6.21
CA LYS A 202 -27.59 -2.40 6.64
C LYS A 202 -28.72 -1.93 5.72
N ASP A 203 -28.70 -0.67 5.33
CA ASP A 203 -29.60 -0.09 4.31
C ASP A 203 -28.80 0.89 3.42
N LYS A 204 -28.57 0.50 2.18
CA LYS A 204 -27.86 1.33 1.19
C LYS A 204 -28.62 2.62 0.84
N ARG A 205 -29.95 2.60 0.92
CA ARG A 205 -30.78 3.76 0.58
C ARG A 205 -30.46 4.96 1.46
N LEU A 206 -30.21 4.73 2.76
CA LEU A 206 -29.80 5.79 3.69
C LEU A 206 -28.48 6.45 3.27
N HIS A 207 -27.51 5.64 2.82
CA HIS A 207 -26.22 6.16 2.37
C HIS A 207 -26.33 6.89 1.03
N LYS A 208 -27.14 6.40 0.08
CA LYS A 208 -27.44 7.08 -1.19
C LYS A 208 -28.11 8.44 -0.94
N HIS A 209 -29.12 8.47 -0.08
CA HIS A 209 -29.82 9.71 0.29
C HIS A 209 -28.88 10.79 0.87
N LYS A 210 -27.98 10.40 1.79
CA LYS A 210 -26.95 11.31 2.35
C LYS A 210 -26.03 11.92 1.30
N LEU A 211 -25.86 11.26 0.18
CA LEU A 211 -25.02 11.72 -0.94
C LEU A 211 -25.83 12.41 -2.04
N GLY A 212 -27.14 12.63 -1.85
CA GLY A 212 -28.02 13.21 -2.86
C GLY A 212 -28.27 12.29 -4.07
N ILE A 213 -28.02 10.98 -3.93
CA ILE A 213 -28.26 10.00 -5.00
C ILE A 213 -29.63 9.38 -4.79
N PRO A 214 -30.50 9.35 -5.80
CA PRO A 214 -31.81 8.69 -5.72
C PRO A 214 -31.67 7.23 -5.27
N SER A 215 -32.50 6.79 -4.34
CA SER A 215 -32.39 5.49 -3.67
C SER A 215 -32.64 4.30 -4.58
N ASP A 216 -33.41 4.50 -5.66
CA ASP A 216 -33.75 3.51 -6.68
C ASP A 216 -32.65 3.28 -7.71
N LYS A 217 -31.66 4.19 -7.83
CA LYS A 217 -30.56 4.03 -8.78
C LYS A 217 -29.56 2.98 -8.31
N THR A 218 -29.04 2.17 -9.24
CA THR A 218 -27.89 1.30 -9.00
C THR A 218 -26.60 2.10 -9.13
N VAL A 219 -25.80 2.13 -8.07
CA VAL A 219 -24.58 2.94 -7.99
C VAL A 219 -23.34 2.12 -8.37
N ILE A 220 -22.70 2.53 -9.47
CA ILE A 220 -21.39 2.02 -9.91
C ILE A 220 -20.34 2.95 -9.34
N GLY A 221 -19.38 2.42 -8.57
CA GLY A 221 -18.44 3.23 -7.83
C GLY A 221 -16.96 2.92 -8.10
N TYR A 222 -16.15 3.94 -7.89
CA TYR A 222 -14.71 3.90 -7.88
C TYR A 222 -14.20 4.67 -6.66
N VAL A 223 -13.13 4.18 -6.04
CA VAL A 223 -12.41 4.89 -4.97
C VAL A 223 -10.92 4.93 -5.30
N GLY A 224 -10.35 6.12 -5.29
CA GLY A 224 -8.91 6.29 -5.50
C GLY A 224 -8.55 7.59 -6.19
N ARG A 225 -7.25 7.81 -6.37
CA ARG A 225 -6.75 8.97 -7.11
C ARG A 225 -7.17 8.91 -8.59
N ILE A 226 -7.66 10.01 -9.12
CA ILE A 226 -7.97 10.13 -10.56
C ILE A 226 -6.64 10.43 -11.27
N SER A 227 -6.06 9.41 -11.90
CA SER A 227 -4.75 9.49 -12.56
C SER A 227 -4.66 8.52 -13.74
N LYS A 228 -3.72 8.77 -14.66
CA LYS A 228 -3.58 7.95 -15.89
C LYS A 228 -3.42 6.46 -15.60
N GLU A 229 -2.66 6.10 -14.55
CA GLU A 229 -2.44 4.69 -14.18
C GLU A 229 -3.68 4.02 -13.58
N LYS A 230 -4.61 4.81 -13.06
CA LYS A 230 -5.88 4.29 -12.52
C LYS A 230 -6.95 4.09 -13.59
N ASN A 231 -6.74 4.62 -14.79
CA ASN A 231 -7.62 4.43 -15.96
C ASN A 231 -9.11 4.75 -15.69
N VAL A 232 -9.40 5.76 -14.85
CA VAL A 232 -10.78 6.10 -14.47
C VAL A 232 -11.60 6.55 -15.68
N HIS A 233 -10.94 7.11 -16.72
CA HIS A 233 -11.57 7.44 -18.01
C HIS A 233 -12.15 6.20 -18.73
N ILE A 234 -11.52 5.01 -18.59
CA ILE A 234 -12.06 3.76 -19.15
C ILE A 234 -13.39 3.38 -18.46
N LEU A 235 -13.51 3.66 -17.16
CA LEU A 235 -14.78 3.48 -16.45
C LEU A 235 -15.82 4.45 -16.96
N LEU A 236 -15.47 5.72 -17.19
CA LEU A 236 -16.35 6.72 -17.75
C LEU A 236 -16.86 6.29 -19.16
N GLU A 237 -15.94 5.91 -20.05
CA GLU A 237 -16.29 5.41 -21.39
C GLU A 237 -17.17 4.14 -21.34
N ALA A 238 -16.94 3.24 -20.40
CA ALA A 238 -17.75 2.04 -20.22
C ALA A 238 -19.17 2.41 -19.72
N PHE A 239 -19.24 3.37 -18.79
CA PHE A 239 -20.49 3.85 -18.23
C PHE A 239 -21.37 4.52 -19.31
N THR A 240 -20.81 5.35 -20.18
CA THR A 240 -21.57 6.00 -21.26
C THR A 240 -22.12 5.03 -22.31
N LYS A 241 -21.59 3.79 -22.37
CA LYS A 241 -22.11 2.72 -23.26
C LYS A 241 -23.28 1.93 -22.67
N LEU A 242 -23.62 2.15 -21.39
CA LEU A 242 -24.71 1.45 -20.73
C LEU A 242 -26.05 2.05 -21.14
N GLU A 243 -27.05 1.18 -21.27
CA GLU A 243 -28.46 1.55 -21.46
C GLU A 243 -29.08 1.97 -20.13
N ASN A 244 -30.30 2.52 -20.16
CA ASN A 244 -31.08 2.90 -18.97
C ASN A 244 -30.29 3.82 -18.01
N GLN A 245 -29.69 4.87 -18.54
CA GLN A 245 -28.90 5.85 -17.78
C GLN A 245 -29.66 6.50 -16.63
N ASP A 246 -31.00 6.56 -16.72
CA ASP A 246 -31.91 7.04 -15.68
C ASP A 246 -31.91 6.16 -14.43
N LYS A 247 -31.60 4.86 -14.54
CA LYS A 247 -31.57 3.86 -13.45
C LYS A 247 -30.23 3.65 -12.79
N ILE A 248 -29.17 4.28 -13.30
CA ILE A 248 -27.80 4.08 -12.81
C ILE A 248 -27.17 5.41 -12.40
N HIS A 249 -26.18 5.34 -11.51
CA HIS A 249 -25.38 6.50 -11.07
C HIS A 249 -23.91 6.12 -10.98
N LEU A 250 -23.01 6.98 -11.48
CA LEU A 250 -21.56 6.83 -11.38
C LEU A 250 -21.04 7.65 -10.20
N LEU A 251 -20.41 6.99 -9.23
CA LEU A 251 -19.85 7.62 -8.04
C LEU A 251 -18.32 7.48 -8.02
N ILE A 252 -17.64 8.59 -8.28
CA ILE A 252 -16.16 8.66 -8.27
C ILE A 252 -15.70 9.33 -6.99
N VAL A 253 -15.09 8.56 -6.10
CA VAL A 253 -14.59 9.03 -4.81
C VAL A 253 -13.08 9.21 -4.89
N GLY A 254 -12.66 10.46 -4.91
CA GLY A 254 -11.24 10.81 -4.99
C GLY A 254 -10.97 12.04 -5.84
N ASP A 255 -9.72 12.44 -5.86
CA ASP A 255 -9.28 13.64 -6.56
C ASP A 255 -8.13 13.35 -7.55
N GLY A 256 -7.84 14.31 -8.41
CA GLY A 256 -6.77 14.24 -9.40
C GLY A 256 -6.61 15.53 -10.21
N PRO A 257 -5.68 15.57 -11.16
CA PRO A 257 -5.46 16.73 -12.01
C PRO A 257 -6.73 17.12 -12.79
N GLN A 258 -6.97 18.43 -12.95
CA GLN A 258 -8.18 18.96 -13.61
C GLN A 258 -8.38 18.38 -15.01
N GLY A 259 -7.30 18.21 -15.80
CA GLY A 259 -7.40 17.63 -17.14
C GLY A 259 -7.84 16.18 -17.21
N GLN A 260 -7.86 15.45 -16.06
CA GLN A 260 -8.37 14.07 -15.98
C GLN A 260 -9.78 13.99 -15.39
N LYS A 261 -10.31 15.12 -14.91
CA LYS A 261 -11.66 15.21 -14.33
C LYS A 261 -12.66 15.91 -15.25
N LYS A 262 -12.23 16.56 -16.30
CA LYS A 262 -13.02 17.46 -17.15
C LYS A 262 -14.29 16.83 -17.74
N ASP A 263 -14.26 15.53 -18.03
CA ASP A 263 -15.34 14.85 -18.75
C ASP A 263 -16.43 14.30 -17.81
N PHE A 264 -16.14 14.15 -16.51
CA PHE A 264 -17.10 13.60 -15.54
C PHE A 264 -18.29 14.52 -15.24
N PRO A 265 -18.10 15.85 -15.04
CA PRO A 265 -19.21 16.77 -14.76
C PRO A 265 -20.21 16.92 -15.91
N LEU A 266 -19.87 16.44 -17.11
CA LEU A 266 -20.77 16.48 -18.27
C LEU A 266 -21.92 15.47 -18.18
N LEU A 267 -21.83 14.50 -17.25
CA LEU A 267 -22.88 13.50 -17.04
C LEU A 267 -23.81 13.89 -15.89
N GLN A 268 -25.10 13.94 -16.15
CA GLN A 268 -26.12 14.28 -15.12
C GLN A 268 -26.21 13.28 -13.97
N ASN A 269 -25.86 12.02 -14.22
CA ASN A 269 -25.90 10.91 -13.26
C ASN A 269 -24.49 10.49 -12.80
N CYS A 270 -23.57 11.44 -12.66
CA CYS A 270 -22.23 11.25 -12.18
C CYS A 270 -21.91 12.22 -11.04
N THR A 271 -21.33 11.69 -9.97
CA THR A 271 -20.80 12.47 -8.84
C THR A 271 -19.31 12.23 -8.68
N VAL A 272 -18.53 13.32 -8.67
CA VAL A 272 -17.10 13.31 -8.32
C VAL A 272 -16.92 14.06 -7.01
N THR A 273 -16.52 13.35 -5.95
CA THR A 273 -16.51 13.92 -4.60
C THR A 273 -15.28 14.78 -4.27
N GLY A 274 -14.19 14.63 -5.04
CA GLY A 274 -12.88 15.06 -4.56
C GLY A 274 -12.36 14.16 -3.44
N PHE A 275 -11.34 14.63 -2.72
CA PHE A 275 -10.79 13.92 -1.56
C PHE A 275 -11.79 13.89 -0.40
N VAL A 276 -11.96 12.72 0.21
CA VAL A 276 -12.82 12.50 1.38
C VAL A 276 -12.09 11.73 2.47
N ASN A 277 -12.45 11.95 3.74
CA ASN A 277 -11.87 11.24 4.89
C ASN A 277 -12.70 10.00 5.31
N ASN A 278 -13.97 9.94 4.93
CA ASN A 278 -14.94 8.93 5.37
C ASN A 278 -15.35 8.01 4.20
N VAL A 279 -14.36 7.41 3.53
CA VAL A 279 -14.55 6.55 2.34
C VAL A 279 -15.57 5.45 2.56
N GLN A 280 -15.70 4.93 3.79
CA GLN A 280 -16.63 3.86 4.15
C GLN A 280 -18.09 4.25 3.89
N ASP A 281 -18.47 5.53 4.05
CA ASP A 281 -19.86 5.97 3.81
C ASP A 281 -20.21 5.96 2.33
N TYR A 282 -19.25 6.30 1.49
CA TYR A 282 -19.40 6.25 0.03
C TYR A 282 -19.43 4.81 -0.49
N LEU A 283 -18.57 3.93 0.02
CA LEU A 283 -18.61 2.51 -0.33
C LEU A 283 -19.93 1.85 0.04
N LYS A 284 -20.53 2.23 1.19
CA LYS A 284 -21.85 1.74 1.60
C LYS A 284 -23.00 2.19 0.70
N ALA A 285 -22.83 3.26 -0.06
CA ALA A 285 -23.81 3.71 -1.05
C ALA A 285 -23.69 2.99 -2.41
N MET A 286 -22.57 2.31 -2.66
CA MET A 286 -22.31 1.63 -3.93
C MET A 286 -23.00 0.26 -4.01
N ASP A 287 -23.29 -0.17 -5.23
CA ASP A 287 -23.80 -1.50 -5.56
C ASP A 287 -22.78 -2.36 -6.31
N ILE A 288 -21.93 -1.74 -7.12
CA ILE A 288 -20.84 -2.36 -7.87
C ILE A 288 -19.58 -1.51 -7.71
N PHE A 289 -18.46 -2.14 -7.39
CA PHE A 289 -17.17 -1.45 -7.32
C PHE A 289 -16.30 -1.79 -8.54
N VAL A 290 -15.65 -0.78 -9.12
CA VAL A 290 -14.79 -0.95 -10.31
C VAL A 290 -13.38 -0.44 -10.04
N MET A 291 -12.37 -1.27 -10.34
CA MET A 291 -10.95 -0.89 -10.28
C MET A 291 -10.28 -1.16 -11.64
N PRO A 292 -10.32 -0.20 -12.59
CA PRO A 292 -9.85 -0.39 -13.97
C PRO A 292 -8.34 -0.11 -14.14
N SER A 293 -7.58 -0.05 -13.06
CA SER A 293 -6.18 0.36 -13.03
C SER A 293 -5.29 -0.44 -14.00
N SER A 294 -4.33 0.23 -14.62
CA SER A 294 -3.29 -0.42 -15.45
C SER A 294 -2.20 -1.07 -14.59
N THR A 295 -2.05 -0.66 -13.35
CA THR A 295 -1.09 -1.20 -12.38
C THR A 295 -1.57 -0.95 -10.96
N GLU A 296 -1.37 -1.92 -10.11
CA GLU A 296 -1.60 -1.87 -8.66
C GLU A 296 -0.53 -2.70 -7.95
N THR A 297 -0.27 -2.37 -6.69
CA THR A 297 0.42 -3.31 -5.80
C THR A 297 -0.64 -4.12 -5.05
N THR A 298 -1.22 -3.57 -3.99
CA THR A 298 -2.26 -4.27 -3.20
C THR A 298 -3.67 -3.84 -3.55
N SER A 299 -3.89 -2.56 -3.87
CA SER A 299 -5.21 -1.93 -4.00
C SER A 299 -6.05 -2.02 -2.73
N LEU A 300 -5.70 -1.21 -1.71
CA LEU A 300 -6.46 -1.14 -0.46
C LEU A 300 -7.93 -0.79 -0.70
N ALA A 301 -8.22 0.11 -1.64
CA ALA A 301 -9.60 0.49 -1.99
C ALA A 301 -10.43 -0.71 -2.48
N THR A 302 -9.81 -1.66 -3.21
CA THR A 302 -10.50 -2.89 -3.61
C THR A 302 -10.79 -3.79 -2.41
N LEU A 303 -9.83 -3.95 -1.48
CA LEU A 303 -10.06 -4.71 -0.24
C LEU A 303 -11.13 -4.04 0.64
N GLU A 304 -11.16 -2.71 0.70
CA GLU A 304 -12.19 -1.92 1.41
C GLU A 304 -13.58 -2.14 0.81
N ALA A 305 -13.68 -2.11 -0.52
CA ALA A 305 -14.93 -2.38 -1.23
C ALA A 305 -15.40 -3.82 -1.01
N MET A 306 -14.51 -4.81 -1.13
CA MET A 306 -14.82 -6.21 -0.84
C MET A 306 -15.22 -6.40 0.63
N SER A 307 -14.59 -5.67 1.55
CA SER A 307 -14.95 -5.67 2.97
C SER A 307 -16.37 -5.11 3.21
N CYS A 308 -16.79 -4.12 2.43
CA CYS A 308 -18.16 -3.61 2.43
C CYS A 308 -19.18 -4.55 1.72
N GLY A 309 -18.75 -5.73 1.27
CA GLY A 309 -19.64 -6.69 0.60
C GLY A 309 -20.01 -6.27 -0.83
N LEU A 310 -19.15 -5.52 -1.51
CA LEU A 310 -19.40 -5.12 -2.89
C LEU A 310 -18.84 -6.16 -3.88
N PRO A 311 -19.60 -6.52 -4.93
CA PRO A 311 -19.04 -7.20 -6.08
C PRO A 311 -18.02 -6.31 -6.77
N VAL A 312 -16.88 -6.87 -7.15
CA VAL A 312 -15.76 -6.13 -7.72
C VAL A 312 -15.56 -6.50 -9.19
N ILE A 313 -15.46 -5.48 -10.06
CA ILE A 313 -14.94 -5.62 -11.42
C ILE A 313 -13.56 -4.97 -11.46
N ALA A 314 -12.52 -5.73 -11.79
CA ALA A 314 -11.15 -5.23 -11.78
C ALA A 314 -10.31 -5.74 -12.95
N THR A 315 -9.25 -5.00 -13.27
CA THR A 315 -8.20 -5.50 -14.15
C THR A 315 -7.31 -6.50 -13.41
N LYS A 316 -6.80 -7.50 -14.10
CA LYS A 316 -5.93 -8.54 -13.52
C LYS A 316 -4.50 -8.02 -13.33
N VAL A 317 -4.27 -7.18 -12.31
CA VAL A 317 -2.98 -6.54 -12.01
C VAL A 317 -2.61 -6.64 -10.53
N GLY A 318 -1.29 -6.63 -10.25
CA GLY A 318 -0.76 -6.67 -8.88
C GLY A 318 -1.30 -7.81 -8.04
N PHE A 319 -1.48 -7.56 -6.75
CA PHE A 319 -1.99 -8.53 -5.79
C PHE A 319 -3.48 -8.84 -5.98
N MET A 320 -4.24 -8.02 -6.73
CA MET A 320 -5.65 -8.32 -7.04
C MET A 320 -5.83 -9.70 -7.69
N LYS A 321 -4.81 -10.20 -8.42
CA LYS A 321 -4.80 -11.56 -9.00
C LYS A 321 -4.93 -12.66 -7.96
N SER A 322 -4.46 -12.42 -6.73
CA SER A 322 -4.35 -13.45 -5.68
C SER A 322 -5.57 -13.47 -4.77
N TYR A 323 -6.30 -12.33 -4.61
CA TYR A 323 -7.45 -12.29 -3.74
C TYR A 323 -8.80 -12.18 -4.48
N ILE A 324 -8.81 -11.75 -5.74
CA ILE A 324 -10.00 -11.84 -6.59
C ILE A 324 -10.02 -13.20 -7.28
N ILE A 325 -11.03 -14.00 -6.97
CA ILE A 325 -11.30 -15.31 -7.57
C ILE A 325 -12.40 -15.09 -8.62
N LYS A 326 -12.05 -15.33 -9.89
CA LYS A 326 -12.95 -15.10 -11.03
C LYS A 326 -14.30 -15.78 -10.84
N ASN A 327 -15.38 -15.00 -11.00
CA ASN A 327 -16.78 -15.43 -10.91
C ASN A 327 -17.19 -15.99 -9.52
N HIS A 328 -16.32 -15.87 -8.50
CA HIS A 328 -16.65 -16.25 -7.13
C HIS A 328 -16.81 -15.03 -6.21
N ASN A 329 -15.85 -14.10 -6.21
CA ASN A 329 -15.88 -12.88 -5.41
C ASN A 329 -15.59 -11.61 -6.22
N GLY A 330 -15.48 -11.72 -7.57
CA GLY A 330 -15.26 -10.62 -8.48
C GLY A 330 -15.11 -11.07 -9.93
N ILE A 331 -15.01 -10.10 -10.81
CA ILE A 331 -14.91 -10.29 -12.26
C ILE A 331 -13.66 -9.59 -12.77
N PHE A 332 -12.88 -10.28 -13.60
CA PHE A 332 -11.74 -9.64 -14.29
C PHE A 332 -12.12 -9.13 -15.67
N VAL A 333 -11.55 -7.96 -16.01
CA VAL A 333 -11.64 -7.35 -17.33
C VAL A 333 -10.24 -7.08 -17.92
N PRO A 334 -10.08 -7.04 -19.24
CA PRO A 334 -8.84 -6.59 -19.89
C PRO A 334 -8.55 -5.13 -19.55
N ARG A 335 -7.26 -4.77 -19.55
CA ARG A 335 -6.85 -3.37 -19.39
C ARG A 335 -7.33 -2.53 -20.56
N SER A 336 -7.69 -1.28 -20.32
CA SER A 336 -8.02 -0.29 -21.35
C SER A 336 -9.06 -0.77 -22.37
N ASN A 337 -10.04 -1.56 -21.92
CA ASN A 337 -11.13 -2.05 -22.77
C ASN A 337 -12.51 -1.66 -22.20
N PRO A 338 -13.03 -0.47 -22.57
CA PRO A 338 -14.31 0.02 -22.05
C PRO A 338 -15.50 -0.83 -22.52
N THR A 339 -15.43 -1.43 -23.69
CA THR A 339 -16.51 -2.27 -24.21
C THR A 339 -16.69 -3.55 -23.37
N VAL A 340 -15.60 -4.26 -23.06
CA VAL A 340 -15.69 -5.45 -22.19
C VAL A 340 -16.10 -5.05 -20.78
N LEU A 341 -15.62 -3.91 -20.27
CA LEU A 341 -16.03 -3.39 -18.97
C LEU A 341 -17.53 -3.09 -18.94
N SER A 342 -18.08 -2.43 -19.97
CA SER A 342 -19.51 -2.15 -20.09
C SER A 342 -20.36 -3.44 -20.12
N LEU A 343 -19.94 -4.46 -20.87
CA LEU A 343 -20.64 -5.76 -20.90
C LEU A 343 -20.65 -6.44 -19.51
N LYS A 344 -19.55 -6.35 -18.74
CA LYS A 344 -19.50 -6.92 -17.40
C LYS A 344 -20.31 -6.09 -16.39
N LEU A 345 -20.34 -4.78 -16.54
CA LEU A 345 -21.24 -3.92 -15.77
C LEU A 345 -22.69 -4.28 -16.07
N LYS A 346 -23.09 -4.39 -17.36
CA LYS A 346 -24.44 -4.80 -17.76
C LYS A 346 -24.84 -6.15 -17.13
N SER A 347 -23.96 -7.15 -17.15
CA SER A 347 -24.26 -8.45 -16.53
C SER A 347 -24.54 -8.38 -15.02
N LEU A 348 -23.91 -7.43 -14.30
CA LEU A 348 -24.21 -7.21 -12.89
C LEU A 348 -25.39 -6.30 -12.67
N LEU A 349 -25.73 -5.41 -13.61
CA LEU A 349 -26.92 -4.55 -13.53
C LEU A 349 -28.19 -5.40 -13.74
N ASP A 350 -28.15 -6.33 -14.66
CA ASP A 350 -29.29 -7.17 -15.02
C ASP A 350 -29.55 -8.33 -14.01
N ASP A 351 -28.52 -8.69 -13.20
CA ASP A 351 -28.61 -9.81 -12.24
C ASP A 351 -28.31 -9.36 -10.78
N PRO A 352 -29.32 -8.94 -10.01
CA PRO A 352 -29.18 -8.58 -8.60
C PRO A 352 -28.70 -9.73 -7.71
N GLN A 353 -29.07 -10.97 -8.02
CA GLN A 353 -28.69 -12.15 -7.22
C GLN A 353 -27.19 -12.42 -7.39
N LEU A 354 -26.68 -12.35 -8.61
CA LEU A 354 -25.24 -12.45 -8.89
C LEU A 354 -24.45 -11.35 -8.16
N ARG A 355 -24.96 -10.10 -8.16
CA ARG A 355 -24.34 -9.00 -7.40
C ARG A 355 -24.20 -9.34 -5.92
N GLU A 356 -25.28 -9.81 -5.32
CA GLU A 356 -25.31 -10.16 -3.91
C GLU A 356 -24.37 -11.32 -3.59
N GLN A 357 -24.41 -12.40 -4.37
CA GLN A 357 -23.55 -13.58 -4.21
C GLN A 357 -22.06 -13.21 -4.28
N LEU A 358 -21.65 -12.47 -5.31
CA LEU A 358 -20.25 -12.03 -5.46
C LEU A 358 -19.83 -11.12 -4.31
N GLY A 359 -20.70 -10.21 -3.87
CA GLY A 359 -20.44 -9.30 -2.74
C GLY A 359 -20.27 -10.03 -1.42
N GLN A 360 -21.15 -10.99 -1.11
CA GLN A 360 -21.04 -11.83 0.09
C GLN A 360 -19.72 -12.64 0.10
N ASN A 361 -19.36 -13.22 -1.03
CA ASN A 361 -18.11 -13.98 -1.17
C ASN A 361 -16.88 -13.06 -1.07
N ALA A 362 -16.97 -11.83 -1.62
CA ALA A 362 -15.94 -10.82 -1.48
C ALA A 362 -15.70 -10.48 0.01
N ARG A 363 -16.76 -10.22 0.77
CA ARG A 363 -16.69 -9.98 2.22
C ARG A 363 -16.08 -11.15 2.97
N LYS A 364 -16.53 -12.40 2.71
CA LYS A 364 -15.97 -13.61 3.34
C LYS A 364 -14.49 -13.74 3.10
N THR A 365 -14.04 -13.55 1.85
CA THR A 365 -12.61 -13.62 1.48
C THR A 365 -11.77 -12.63 2.27
N VAL A 366 -12.22 -11.37 2.36
CA VAL A 366 -11.46 -10.31 3.02
C VAL A 366 -11.50 -10.46 4.54
N ALA A 367 -12.64 -10.73 5.12
CA ALA A 367 -12.78 -10.92 6.57
C ALA A 367 -11.92 -12.08 7.08
N TYR A 368 -11.82 -13.15 6.30
CA TYR A 368 -11.02 -14.32 6.69
C TYR A 368 -9.52 -14.08 6.52
N SER A 369 -9.06 -13.43 5.44
CA SER A 369 -7.64 -13.45 5.07
C SER A 369 -6.91 -12.11 5.17
N PHE A 370 -7.63 -10.97 5.11
CA PHE A 370 -7.04 -9.65 4.88
C PHE A 370 -7.41 -8.60 5.93
N SER A 371 -7.61 -8.99 7.21
CA SER A 371 -7.75 -8.00 8.28
C SER A 371 -6.39 -7.37 8.65
N TRP A 372 -6.39 -6.08 9.04
CA TRP A 372 -5.18 -5.44 9.58
C TRP A 372 -4.63 -6.16 10.80
N GLU A 373 -5.49 -6.74 11.63
CA GLU A 373 -5.06 -7.51 12.78
C GLU A 373 -4.13 -8.67 12.38
N ARG A 374 -4.53 -9.48 11.41
CA ARG A 374 -3.71 -10.59 10.89
C ARG A 374 -2.43 -10.09 10.20
N SER A 375 -2.56 -9.03 9.39
CA SER A 375 -1.44 -8.42 8.67
C SER A 375 -0.36 -7.94 9.64
N ILE A 376 -0.73 -7.09 10.59
CA ILE A 376 0.22 -6.51 11.54
C ILE A 376 0.79 -7.57 12.49
N ASN A 377 0.00 -8.53 12.96
CA ASN A 377 0.50 -9.64 13.77
C ASN A 377 1.52 -10.52 13.01
N ARG A 378 1.35 -10.70 11.70
CA ARG A 378 2.37 -11.37 10.86
C ARG A 378 3.64 -10.54 10.79
N ILE A 379 3.53 -9.23 10.53
CA ILE A 379 4.68 -8.31 10.46
C ILE A 379 5.39 -8.24 11.81
N LYS A 380 4.67 -8.09 12.91
CA LYS A 380 5.25 -8.09 14.27
C LYS A 380 6.09 -9.33 14.55
N ARG A 381 5.61 -10.52 14.18
CA ARG A 381 6.38 -11.77 14.32
C ARG A 381 7.65 -11.77 13.51
N LEU A 382 7.59 -11.30 12.25
CA LEU A 382 8.77 -11.19 11.38
C LEU A 382 9.78 -10.19 11.94
N LEU A 383 9.35 -9.00 12.38
CA LEU A 383 10.22 -8.00 13.01
C LEU A 383 10.84 -8.52 14.30
N SER A 384 10.05 -9.17 15.17
CA SER A 384 10.51 -9.69 16.47
C SER A 384 11.63 -10.71 16.33
N ALA A 385 11.64 -11.50 15.26
CA ALA A 385 12.70 -12.48 15.01
C ALA A 385 14.09 -11.83 14.83
N HIS A 386 14.13 -10.56 14.43
CA HIS A 386 15.38 -9.80 14.23
C HIS A 386 15.87 -9.06 15.48
N PHE A 387 15.12 -9.05 16.58
CA PHE A 387 15.60 -8.52 17.87
C PHE A 387 16.38 -9.57 18.69
N TYR A 388 16.23 -10.87 18.39
CA TYR A 388 16.78 -11.99 19.16
C TYR A 388 17.91 -12.73 18.46
N GLN A 389 18.53 -12.16 17.42
CA GLN A 389 19.78 -12.74 16.92
C GLN A 389 20.88 -12.50 17.97
N GLU A 390 21.00 -13.40 18.93
CA GLU A 390 22.21 -13.55 19.73
C GLU A 390 23.41 -13.77 18.79
N VAL A 391 24.45 -13.00 19.05
CA VAL A 391 25.78 -13.27 18.51
C VAL A 391 26.14 -14.68 18.93
N THR A 392 26.03 -15.65 18.03
CA THR A 392 26.68 -16.95 18.22
C THR A 392 28.16 -16.66 18.27
N ILE A 393 28.70 -16.57 19.49
CA ILE A 393 30.14 -16.59 19.75
C ILE A 393 30.62 -17.95 19.23
N PRO A 394 31.56 -18.00 18.29
CA PRO A 394 32.17 -19.27 17.92
C PRO A 394 32.81 -19.85 19.19
N THR A 395 32.30 -20.99 19.64
CA THR A 395 32.98 -21.77 20.66
C THR A 395 34.32 -22.17 20.07
N GLU A 396 35.40 -21.56 20.58
CA GLU A 396 36.76 -22.04 20.35
C GLU A 396 36.82 -23.50 20.80
N THR A 397 36.90 -24.40 19.83
CA THR A 397 37.29 -25.78 20.07
C THR A 397 38.70 -25.77 20.57
N SER A 398 38.87 -25.96 21.87
CA SER A 398 40.16 -26.22 22.48
C SER A 398 40.66 -27.60 21.99
N ASP A 399 41.42 -27.61 20.93
CA ASP A 399 42.33 -28.73 20.59
C ASP A 399 43.41 -28.85 21.67
N LYS A 400 43.13 -29.62 22.71
CA LYS A 400 44.17 -30.18 23.54
C LYS A 400 44.81 -31.32 22.76
N LYS A 401 45.97 -31.03 22.17
CA LYS A 401 46.96 -32.03 21.83
C LYS A 401 47.38 -32.77 23.11
N ASN A 402 47.01 -34.01 23.26
CA ASN A 402 47.72 -34.92 24.10
C ASN A 402 48.76 -35.64 23.22
N ASN A 403 50.01 -35.17 23.37
CA ASN A 403 51.17 -35.99 23.18
C ASN A 403 51.30 -36.89 24.42
N GLU A 404 51.23 -38.18 24.27
CA GLU A 404 51.99 -39.10 25.07
C GLU A 404 52.34 -40.32 24.24
N SER A 405 53.61 -40.48 24.18
CA SER A 405 54.44 -41.62 23.73
C SER A 405 54.02 -42.94 24.38
N ILE A 406 53.95 -44.00 23.62
CA ILE A 406 54.88 -45.21 23.69
C ILE A 406 54.57 -46.05 22.46
#